data_8ecda904ed711dd83ecdb166698d3024
#
_entry.id   8ecda904ed711dd83ecdb166698d3024
#
_cell.length_a   1.000
_cell.length_b   1.000
_cell.length_c   1.000
_cell.angle_alpha   90.00
_cell.angle_beta   90.00
_cell.angle_gamma   90.00
#
_symmetry.space_group_name_H-M   'P 1'
#
loop_
_entity.id
_entity.type
_entity.pdbx_description
1 polymer ?
#
loop_
_entity_poly.entity_id
_entity_poly.type
_entity_poly.pdbx_seq_one_letter_code
_entity_poly.pdbx_strand_id
1 'polypeptide(L)'
;DQLQGSVVFSKLDLRQGYYQLKIKKEDIPKTAFSTRYGHFEFAVMPFGLTNAPAAFMDLMQRIFKKYLDQFVVVFIDDILIYSKTQEEHVKHLEIVLQILREHKLYAKFSKCEFWLEEISFLGHKVSKDGIAVDPAKVEAVMNWKQPETPTEVRSFLGLAGYYRRFIKDFS
;
A
#
# COMPACT_ATOMS: atom_id res chain seq x y z
N ASP A 1 -1.22 5.02 16.02
CA ASP A 1 -0.64 6.06 16.89
C ASP A 1 0.14 7.12 16.09
N GLN A 2 0.83 6.76 14.99
CA GLN A 2 1.65 7.68 14.16
C GLN A 2 0.85 8.81 13.50
N LEU A 3 -0.40 8.56 13.13
CA LEU A 3 -1.28 9.52 12.44
C LEU A 3 -1.98 10.48 13.40
N GLN A 4 -1.77 10.33 14.72
CA GLN A 4 -2.47 11.13 15.74
C GLN A 4 -2.13 12.62 15.62
N GLY A 5 -3.17 13.45 15.55
CA GLY A 5 -3.05 14.90 15.41
C GLY A 5 -2.78 15.38 13.98
N SER A 6 -2.77 14.49 12.99
CA SER A 6 -2.69 14.89 11.58
C SER A 6 -4.07 15.28 11.06
N VAL A 7 -4.12 16.32 10.24
CA VAL A 7 -5.37 16.90 9.71
C VAL A 7 -5.39 16.98 8.19
N VAL A 8 -4.25 16.78 7.53
CA VAL A 8 -4.13 16.81 6.07
C VAL A 8 -3.44 15.56 5.58
N PHE A 9 -4.02 14.95 4.57
CA PHE A 9 -3.57 13.68 4.01
C PHE A 9 -3.46 13.75 2.49
N SER A 10 -2.44 13.08 1.94
CA SER A 10 -2.34 12.77 0.51
C SER A 10 -1.92 11.32 0.33
N LYS A 11 -2.46 10.68 -0.70
CA LYS A 11 -2.11 9.31 -1.08
C LYS A 11 -1.58 9.29 -2.50
N LEU A 12 -0.42 8.70 -2.67
CA LEU A 12 0.16 8.43 -3.98
C LEU A 12 0.08 6.94 -4.28
N ASP A 13 -0.41 6.61 -5.48
CA ASP A 13 -0.45 5.25 -6.03
C ASP A 13 0.63 5.16 -7.10
N LEU A 14 1.59 4.24 -6.95
CA LEU A 14 2.67 4.06 -7.91
C LEU A 14 2.18 3.30 -9.14
N ARG A 15 2.51 3.81 -10.31
CA ARG A 15 2.11 3.23 -11.59
C ARG A 15 2.76 1.86 -11.79
N GLN A 16 1.98 0.76 -11.67
CA GLN A 16 2.50 -0.60 -11.91
C GLN A 16 3.83 -0.83 -11.16
N GLY A 17 3.86 -0.59 -9.85
CA GLY A 17 5.08 -0.46 -9.04
C GLY A 17 6.13 -1.53 -9.30
N TYR A 18 5.74 -2.81 -9.37
CA TYR A 18 6.69 -3.90 -9.61
C TYR A 18 7.42 -3.78 -10.95
N TYR A 19 6.73 -3.39 -12.03
CA TYR A 19 7.36 -3.20 -13.35
C TYR A 19 8.37 -2.04 -13.40
N GLN A 20 8.41 -1.20 -12.37
CA GLN A 20 9.41 -0.13 -12.27
C GLN A 20 10.75 -0.63 -11.71
N LEU A 21 10.80 -1.85 -11.16
CA LEU A 21 12.03 -2.47 -10.67
C LEU A 21 12.66 -3.36 -11.73
N LYS A 22 13.94 -3.10 -12.01
CA LYS A 22 14.73 -3.96 -12.89
C LYS A 22 15.16 -5.22 -12.14
N ILE A 23 15.08 -6.36 -12.85
CA ILE A 23 15.65 -7.62 -12.39
C ILE A 23 17.17 -7.57 -12.60
N LYS A 24 17.94 -8.13 -11.67
CA LYS A 24 19.39 -8.30 -11.85
C LYS A 24 19.64 -9.16 -13.08
N LYS A 25 20.65 -8.80 -13.87
CA LYS A 25 20.97 -9.51 -15.14
C LYS A 25 21.11 -11.01 -14.95
N GLU A 26 21.73 -11.44 -13.85
CA GLU A 26 21.94 -12.84 -13.47
C GLU A 26 20.64 -13.60 -13.12
N ASP A 27 19.59 -12.89 -12.77
CA ASP A 27 18.30 -13.44 -12.37
C ASP A 27 17.25 -13.44 -13.50
N ILE A 28 17.49 -12.68 -14.58
CA ILE A 28 16.58 -12.60 -15.74
C ILE A 28 16.22 -13.99 -16.28
N PRO A 29 17.19 -14.93 -16.51
CA PRO A 29 16.87 -16.26 -17.01
C PRO A 29 15.95 -17.08 -16.09
N LYS A 30 15.92 -16.78 -14.78
CA LYS A 30 15.03 -17.46 -13.82
C LYS A 30 13.55 -17.11 -14.03
N THR A 31 13.26 -16.04 -14.78
CA THR A 31 11.91 -15.58 -15.10
C THR A 31 11.38 -16.11 -16.43
N ALA A 32 12.13 -17.00 -17.07
CA ALA A 32 11.80 -17.52 -18.39
C ALA A 32 10.44 -18.23 -18.42
N PHE A 33 9.67 -17.96 -19.44
CA PHE A 33 8.40 -18.62 -19.72
C PHE A 33 8.25 -18.93 -21.21
N SER A 34 7.47 -19.96 -21.50
CA SER A 34 7.22 -20.42 -22.86
C SER A 34 5.82 -20.06 -23.33
N THR A 35 5.72 -19.68 -24.59
CA THR A 35 4.45 -19.46 -25.29
C THR A 35 4.50 -20.17 -26.64
N ARG A 36 3.39 -20.23 -27.36
CA ARG A 36 3.37 -20.68 -28.76
C ARG A 36 4.24 -19.86 -29.71
N TYR A 37 4.65 -18.66 -29.29
CA TYR A 37 5.49 -17.76 -30.09
C TYR A 37 6.97 -17.79 -29.73
N GLY A 38 7.36 -18.59 -28.72
CA GLY A 38 8.74 -18.72 -28.28
C GLY A 38 8.93 -18.62 -26.78
N HIS A 39 10.19 -18.47 -26.38
CA HIS A 39 10.60 -18.29 -25.00
C HIS A 39 10.88 -16.81 -24.73
N PHE A 40 10.45 -16.34 -23.58
CA PHE A 40 10.60 -14.95 -23.15
C PHE A 40 11.07 -14.88 -21.71
N GLU A 41 11.69 -13.77 -21.35
CA GLU A 41 12.18 -13.48 -20.00
C GLU A 41 11.74 -12.06 -19.59
N PHE A 42 11.67 -11.81 -18.29
CA PHE A 42 11.36 -10.48 -17.79
C PHE A 42 12.63 -9.70 -17.44
N ALA A 43 12.81 -8.54 -18.03
CA ALA A 43 13.86 -7.58 -17.65
C ALA A 43 13.47 -6.71 -16.44
N VAL A 44 12.16 -6.65 -16.14
CA VAL A 44 11.58 -5.93 -14.99
C VAL A 44 10.73 -6.91 -14.18
N MET A 45 10.50 -6.59 -12.91
CA MET A 45 9.81 -7.49 -11.99
C MET A 45 8.31 -7.57 -12.33
N PRO A 46 7.79 -8.72 -12.79
CA PRO A 46 6.37 -8.89 -13.08
C PRO A 46 5.58 -9.24 -11.82
N PHE A 47 4.25 -9.10 -11.90
CA PHE A 47 3.36 -9.72 -10.93
C PHE A 47 3.51 -11.26 -10.96
N GLY A 48 3.34 -11.88 -9.79
CA GLY A 48 3.39 -13.35 -9.66
C GLY A 48 4.73 -13.90 -9.23
N LEU A 49 5.82 -13.13 -9.21
CA LEU A 49 7.05 -13.56 -8.56
C LEU A 49 6.87 -13.56 -7.04
N THR A 50 7.22 -14.67 -6.41
CA THR A 50 7.01 -14.89 -4.95
C THR A 50 7.66 -13.79 -4.09
N ASN A 51 8.83 -13.32 -4.47
CA ASN A 51 9.58 -12.31 -3.72
C ASN A 51 9.34 -10.87 -4.18
N ALA A 52 8.49 -10.64 -5.20
CA ALA A 52 8.25 -9.30 -5.73
C ALA A 52 7.73 -8.31 -4.66
N PRO A 53 6.72 -8.65 -3.84
CA PRO A 53 6.24 -7.75 -2.80
C PRO A 53 7.33 -7.39 -1.78
N ALA A 54 8.13 -8.39 -1.35
CA ALA A 54 9.19 -8.17 -0.38
C ALA A 54 10.31 -7.28 -0.93
N ALA A 55 10.73 -7.52 -2.18
CA ALA A 55 11.77 -6.71 -2.84
C ALA A 55 11.32 -5.26 -3.05
N PHE A 56 10.04 -5.07 -3.41
CA PHE A 56 9.48 -3.74 -3.57
C PHE A 56 9.36 -2.99 -2.23
N MET A 57 8.87 -3.67 -1.19
CA MET A 57 8.79 -3.10 0.15
C MET A 57 10.17 -2.73 0.71
N ASP A 58 11.20 -3.58 0.50
CA ASP A 58 12.57 -3.26 0.90
C ASP A 58 13.08 -1.98 0.23
N LEU A 59 12.85 -1.84 -1.09
CA LEU A 59 13.19 -0.60 -1.79
C LEU A 59 12.48 0.61 -1.18
N MET A 60 11.16 0.53 -1.00
CA MET A 60 10.36 1.64 -0.50
C MET A 60 10.75 2.02 0.93
N GLN A 61 10.97 1.04 1.80
CA GLN A 61 11.45 1.28 3.16
C GLN A 61 12.84 1.93 3.18
N ARG A 62 13.72 1.53 2.28
CA ARG A 62 15.08 2.09 2.18
C ARG A 62 15.08 3.54 1.71
N ILE A 63 14.32 3.87 0.65
CA ILE A 63 14.31 5.24 0.11
C ILE A 63 13.57 6.23 1.01
N PHE A 64 12.56 5.76 1.75
CA PHE A 64 11.80 6.59 2.68
C PHE A 64 12.26 6.47 4.14
N LYS A 65 13.30 5.66 4.44
CA LYS A 65 13.74 5.32 5.81
C LYS A 65 13.82 6.52 6.76
N LYS A 66 14.27 7.67 6.26
CA LYS A 66 14.42 8.89 7.08
C LYS A 66 13.08 9.50 7.48
N TYR A 67 12.02 9.23 6.73
CA TYR A 67 10.72 9.91 6.87
C TYR A 67 9.59 8.97 7.28
N LEU A 68 9.87 7.66 7.30
CA LEU A 68 8.95 6.68 7.85
C LEU A 68 8.63 7.05 9.30
N ASP A 69 7.37 6.86 9.69
CA ASP A 69 6.87 7.14 11.04
C ASP A 69 6.91 8.62 11.46
N GLN A 70 7.39 9.52 10.59
CA GLN A 70 7.34 10.97 10.81
C GLN A 70 6.17 11.61 10.06
N PHE A 71 6.08 11.40 8.76
CA PHE A 71 5.00 11.92 7.91
C PHE A 71 4.70 11.03 6.69
N VAL A 72 5.31 9.85 6.59
CA VAL A 72 5.11 8.90 5.48
C VAL A 72 4.83 7.51 6.02
N VAL A 73 3.80 6.87 5.48
CA VAL A 73 3.56 5.44 5.59
C VAL A 73 3.59 4.85 4.19
N VAL A 74 4.29 3.73 4.02
CA VAL A 74 4.39 3.04 2.74
C VAL A 74 3.87 1.62 2.88
N PHE A 75 3.03 1.22 1.94
CA PHE A 75 2.58 -0.16 1.83
C PHE A 75 2.44 -0.55 0.36
N ILE A 76 3.37 -1.38 -0.11
CA ILE A 76 3.47 -1.79 -1.52
C ILE A 76 3.45 -0.55 -2.43
N ASP A 77 2.48 -0.41 -3.32
CA ASP A 77 2.35 0.68 -4.29
C ASP A 77 1.75 1.98 -3.71
N ASP A 78 1.21 1.91 -2.48
CA ASP A 78 0.53 3.03 -1.82
C ASP A 78 1.47 3.78 -0.87
N ILE A 79 1.54 5.10 -1.00
CA ILE A 79 2.27 6.00 -0.12
C ILE A 79 1.28 6.97 0.51
N LEU A 80 1.12 6.93 1.82
CA LEU A 80 0.33 7.90 2.58
C LEU A 80 1.25 8.98 3.16
N ILE A 81 0.93 10.23 2.89
CA ILE A 81 1.60 11.41 3.43
C ILE A 81 0.59 12.09 4.37
N TYR A 82 1.04 12.42 5.58
CA TYR A 82 0.20 13.02 6.60
C TYR A 82 0.91 14.17 7.30
N SER A 83 0.16 15.20 7.71
CA SER A 83 0.70 16.42 8.31
C SER A 83 -0.27 17.07 9.27
N LYS A 84 0.26 17.84 10.22
CA LYS A 84 -0.53 18.58 11.19
C LYS A 84 -1.06 19.91 10.64
N THR A 85 -0.37 20.49 9.65
CA THR A 85 -0.77 21.73 9.00
C THR A 85 -0.64 21.64 7.50
N GLN A 86 -1.29 22.54 6.76
CA GLN A 86 -1.17 22.61 5.32
C GLN A 86 0.23 23.04 4.87
N GLU A 87 0.86 23.96 5.61
CA GLU A 87 2.20 24.46 5.32
C GLU A 87 3.26 23.35 5.46
N GLU A 88 3.13 22.50 6.48
CA GLU A 88 3.96 21.30 6.62
C GLU A 88 3.72 20.32 5.47
N HIS A 89 2.43 20.16 5.07
CA HIS A 89 2.05 19.21 4.02
C HIS A 89 2.67 19.54 2.67
N VAL A 90 2.78 20.82 2.30
CA VAL A 90 3.52 21.27 1.11
C VAL A 90 4.93 20.70 1.12
N LYS A 91 5.66 20.91 2.21
CA LYS A 91 7.06 20.46 2.35
C LYS A 91 7.19 18.95 2.33
N HIS A 92 6.29 18.25 3.03
CA HIS A 92 6.28 16.79 3.06
C HIS A 92 6.02 16.20 1.67
N LEU A 93 5.06 16.77 0.94
CA LEU A 93 4.74 16.35 -0.41
C LEU A 93 5.92 16.61 -1.37
N GLU A 94 6.57 17.78 -1.29
CA GLU A 94 7.77 18.09 -2.08
C GLU A 94 8.88 17.08 -1.83
N ILE A 95 9.16 16.73 -0.57
CA ILE A 95 10.18 15.74 -0.21
C ILE A 95 9.86 14.38 -0.82
N VAL A 96 8.62 13.92 -0.68
CA VAL A 96 8.21 12.61 -1.23
C VAL A 96 8.32 12.58 -2.75
N LEU A 97 7.84 13.62 -3.43
CA LEU A 97 7.92 13.71 -4.89
C LEU A 97 9.38 13.80 -5.37
N GLN A 98 10.25 14.49 -4.65
CA GLN A 98 11.67 14.56 -4.96
C GLN A 98 12.34 13.19 -4.83
N ILE A 99 12.06 12.44 -3.75
CA ILE A 99 12.57 11.07 -3.55
C ILE A 99 12.13 10.16 -4.70
N LEU A 100 10.86 10.19 -5.06
CA LEU A 100 10.34 9.40 -6.19
C LEU A 100 11.07 9.76 -7.49
N ARG A 101 11.27 11.03 -7.76
CA ARG A 101 11.98 11.52 -8.95
C ARG A 101 13.44 11.05 -8.98
N GLU A 102 14.16 11.13 -7.87
CA GLU A 102 15.56 10.69 -7.74
C GLU A 102 15.71 9.20 -8.00
N HIS A 103 14.75 8.41 -7.52
CA HIS A 103 14.71 6.96 -7.71
C HIS A 103 14.00 6.51 -9.00
N LYS A 104 13.55 7.46 -9.84
CA LYS A 104 12.84 7.20 -11.12
C LYS A 104 11.57 6.37 -10.92
N LEU A 105 10.87 6.60 -9.81
CA LEU A 105 9.57 6.00 -9.53
C LEU A 105 8.46 6.96 -9.94
N TYR A 106 7.45 6.43 -10.61
CA TYR A 106 6.36 7.21 -11.19
C TYR A 106 5.03 6.87 -10.53
N ALA A 107 4.32 7.90 -10.08
CA ALA A 107 2.97 7.77 -9.58
C ALA A 107 1.94 7.82 -10.74
N LYS A 108 0.79 7.17 -10.56
CA LYS A 108 -0.35 7.28 -11.45
C LYS A 108 -1.27 8.39 -10.96
N PHE A 109 -1.10 9.60 -11.51
CA PHE A 109 -1.79 10.80 -11.05
C PHE A 109 -3.31 10.63 -10.89
N SER A 110 -3.97 9.93 -11.83
CA SER A 110 -5.43 9.68 -11.77
C SER A 110 -5.90 8.80 -10.60
N LYS A 111 -4.97 8.18 -9.87
CA LYS A 111 -5.23 7.38 -8.67
C LYS A 111 -4.69 8.04 -7.40
N CYS A 112 -3.99 9.17 -7.55
CA CYS A 112 -3.50 9.92 -6.40
C CYS A 112 -4.60 10.83 -5.85
N GLU A 113 -4.60 10.99 -4.54
CA GLU A 113 -5.52 11.87 -3.82
C GLU A 113 -4.69 12.86 -3.02
N PHE A 114 -5.04 14.15 -3.07
CA PHE A 114 -4.24 15.21 -2.48
C PHE A 114 -5.08 16.11 -1.57
N TRP A 115 -4.49 16.59 -0.48
CA TRP A 115 -5.06 17.63 0.39
C TRP A 115 -6.40 17.27 1.01
N LEU A 116 -6.58 16.02 1.39
CA LEU A 116 -7.83 15.55 2.00
C LEU A 116 -7.77 15.64 3.53
N GLU A 117 -8.91 15.92 4.15
CA GLU A 117 -9.10 15.88 5.61
C GLU A 117 -9.42 14.46 6.10
N GLU A 118 -9.93 13.62 5.20
CA GLU A 118 -10.18 12.19 5.42
C GLU A 118 -9.77 11.40 4.19
N ILE A 119 -9.14 10.25 4.39
CA ILE A 119 -8.65 9.40 3.31
C ILE A 119 -8.85 7.92 3.61
N SER A 120 -9.12 7.12 2.56
CA SER A 120 -9.14 5.67 2.66
C SER A 120 -7.73 5.10 2.40
N PHE A 121 -7.21 4.38 3.38
CA PHE A 121 -5.89 3.74 3.30
C PHE A 121 -5.92 2.36 3.94
N LEU A 122 -5.49 1.34 3.21
CA LEU A 122 -5.44 -0.06 3.65
C LEU A 122 -6.75 -0.57 4.29
N GLY A 123 -7.90 -0.19 3.71
CA GLY A 123 -9.20 -0.61 4.22
C GLY A 123 -9.66 0.12 5.49
N HIS A 124 -9.00 1.20 5.84
CA HIS A 124 -9.37 2.08 6.96
C HIS A 124 -9.69 3.48 6.46
N LYS A 125 -10.56 4.16 7.18
CA LYS A 125 -10.75 5.61 7.08
C LYS A 125 -9.82 6.30 8.07
N VAL A 126 -9.00 7.20 7.57
CA VAL A 126 -8.03 7.98 8.35
C VAL A 126 -8.45 9.44 8.31
N SER A 127 -8.59 10.06 9.47
CA SER A 127 -8.94 11.48 9.62
C SER A 127 -8.29 12.08 10.88
N LYS A 128 -8.52 13.33 11.13
CA LYS A 128 -8.10 14.01 12.39
C LYS A 128 -8.63 13.33 13.65
N ASP A 129 -9.77 12.64 13.55
CA ASP A 129 -10.40 11.95 14.68
C ASP A 129 -9.79 10.56 14.94
N GLY A 130 -8.85 10.13 14.08
CA GLY A 130 -8.14 8.87 14.17
C GLY A 130 -8.42 7.92 13.01
N ILE A 131 -8.37 6.62 13.31
CA ILE A 131 -8.55 5.54 12.34
C ILE A 131 -9.87 4.81 12.63
N ALA A 132 -10.70 4.68 11.62
CA ALA A 132 -11.95 3.90 11.64
C ALA A 132 -11.92 2.80 10.57
N VAL A 133 -12.77 1.80 10.72
CA VAL A 133 -12.96 0.80 9.67
C VAL A 133 -13.71 1.42 8.49
N ASP A 134 -13.33 1.08 7.28
CA ASP A 134 -14.07 1.47 6.08
C ASP A 134 -15.49 0.87 6.15
N PRO A 135 -16.57 1.69 6.05
CA PRO A 135 -17.95 1.20 6.11
C PRO A 135 -18.25 0.07 5.13
N ALA A 136 -17.67 0.08 3.93
CA ALA A 136 -17.83 -0.98 2.95
C ALA A 136 -17.27 -2.34 3.45
N LYS A 137 -16.23 -2.30 4.30
CA LYS A 137 -15.67 -3.51 4.92
C LYS A 137 -16.53 -4.01 6.07
N VAL A 138 -17.13 -3.10 6.84
CA VAL A 138 -18.11 -3.46 7.88
C VAL A 138 -19.31 -4.14 7.24
N GLU A 139 -19.85 -3.56 6.16
CA GLU A 139 -20.96 -4.14 5.42
C GLU A 139 -20.63 -5.53 4.86
N ALA A 140 -19.42 -5.71 4.32
CA ALA A 140 -18.96 -7.01 3.83
C ALA A 140 -18.92 -8.08 4.92
N VAL A 141 -18.55 -7.73 6.16
CA VAL A 141 -18.57 -8.66 7.30
C VAL A 141 -20.01 -8.93 7.76
N MET A 142 -20.86 -7.91 7.83
CA MET A 142 -22.26 -8.05 8.24
C MET A 142 -23.08 -8.93 7.27
N ASN A 143 -22.78 -8.83 5.97
CA ASN A 143 -23.44 -9.60 4.93
C ASN A 143 -22.75 -10.93 4.63
N TRP A 144 -21.75 -11.33 5.43
CA TRP A 144 -21.05 -12.59 5.24
C TRP A 144 -21.97 -13.77 5.51
N LYS A 145 -22.05 -14.69 4.56
CA LYS A 145 -22.81 -15.92 4.75
C LYS A 145 -22.21 -16.75 5.89
N GLN A 146 -23.06 -17.42 6.65
CA GLN A 146 -22.60 -18.34 7.68
C GLN A 146 -21.63 -19.37 7.07
N PRO A 147 -20.39 -19.48 7.59
CA PRO A 147 -19.42 -20.45 7.09
C PRO A 147 -19.90 -21.89 7.32
N GLU A 148 -19.84 -22.72 6.29
CA GLU A 148 -20.23 -24.13 6.33
C GLU A 148 -19.02 -25.07 6.30
N THR A 149 -17.84 -24.56 5.87
CA THR A 149 -16.61 -25.34 5.74
C THR A 149 -15.49 -24.75 6.60
N PRO A 150 -14.49 -25.57 7.01
CA PRO A 150 -13.32 -25.09 7.74
C PRO A 150 -12.54 -24.00 6.97
N THR A 151 -12.54 -24.05 5.64
CA THR A 151 -11.89 -23.04 4.80
C THR A 151 -12.61 -21.70 4.86
N GLU A 152 -13.95 -21.71 4.82
CA GLU A 152 -14.77 -20.52 4.95
C GLU A 152 -14.64 -19.88 6.35
N VAL A 153 -14.58 -20.72 7.40
CA VAL A 153 -14.31 -20.26 8.77
C VAL A 153 -12.96 -19.54 8.84
N ARG A 154 -11.90 -20.10 8.24
CA ARG A 154 -10.57 -19.46 8.20
C ARG A 154 -10.62 -18.15 7.44
N SER A 155 -11.33 -18.09 6.31
CA SER A 155 -11.48 -16.86 5.51
C SER A 155 -12.22 -15.78 6.30
N PHE A 156 -13.30 -16.12 6.96
CA PHE A 156 -14.05 -15.21 7.83
C PHE A 156 -13.18 -14.69 8.98
N LEU A 157 -12.52 -15.59 9.71
CA LEU A 157 -11.63 -15.22 10.82
C LEU A 157 -10.42 -14.40 10.36
N GLY A 158 -9.93 -14.63 9.14
CA GLY A 158 -8.87 -13.83 8.53
C GLY A 158 -9.32 -12.38 8.32
N LEU A 159 -10.50 -12.17 7.74
CA LEU A 159 -11.07 -10.84 7.54
C LEU A 159 -11.43 -10.16 8.86
N ALA A 160 -12.20 -10.84 9.71
CA ALA A 160 -12.61 -10.30 11.00
C ALA A 160 -11.38 -10.02 11.90
N GLY A 161 -10.37 -10.90 11.89
CA GLY A 161 -9.13 -10.74 12.64
C GLY A 161 -8.30 -9.54 12.20
N TYR A 162 -8.35 -9.15 10.93
CA TYR A 162 -7.71 -7.91 10.46
C TYR A 162 -8.28 -6.67 11.15
N TYR A 163 -9.59 -6.68 11.43
CA TYR A 163 -10.30 -5.58 12.10
C TYR A 163 -10.53 -5.81 13.59
N ARG A 164 -9.88 -6.81 14.20
CA ARG A 164 -10.09 -7.20 15.62
C ARG A 164 -10.00 -6.05 16.62
N ARG A 165 -9.15 -5.04 16.36
CA ARG A 165 -8.99 -3.87 17.23
C ARG A 165 -10.27 -3.02 17.33
N PHE A 166 -11.16 -3.11 16.35
CA PHE A 166 -12.41 -2.36 16.26
C PHE A 166 -13.63 -3.18 16.67
N ILE A 167 -13.44 -4.46 17.00
CA ILE A 167 -14.53 -5.38 17.42
C ILE A 167 -14.41 -5.58 18.93
N LYS A 168 -15.47 -5.15 19.64
CA LYS A 168 -15.53 -5.33 21.09
C LYS A 168 -15.51 -6.83 21.42
N ASP A 169 -14.75 -7.19 22.44
CA ASP A 169 -14.62 -8.56 22.97
C ASP A 169 -14.17 -9.61 21.91
N PHE A 170 -13.41 -9.17 20.87
CA PHE A 170 -12.80 -10.09 19.93
C PHE A 170 -11.64 -10.82 20.62
N SER A 171 -11.77 -12.13 20.78
CA SER A 171 -10.78 -13.00 21.47
C SER A 171 -9.56 -13.30 20.61
#